data_70567c6639936924b0325fd06e8b4fa4
#
_entry.id   70567c6639936924b0325fd06e8b4fa4
#
_cell.length_a   1.000
_cell.length_b   1.000
_cell.length_c   1.000
_cell.angle_alpha   90.00
_cell.angle_beta   90.00
_cell.angle_gamma   90.00
#
_symmetry.space_group_name_H-M   'P 1'
#
loop_
_entity.id
_entity.type
_entity.pdbx_description
1 polymer ?
#
loop_
_entity_poly.entity_id
_entity_poly.type
_entity_poly.pdbx_seq_one_letter_code
_entity_poly.pdbx_strand_id
1 'polypeptide(L)'
;MKKFLTLVAAAFMAVSVSAANKVLKITGTADNPGEPHTRQCFINLKNVQKGKPNVVKFDVYTTAGTEFKIGTEAIDETQKEHMTEWNASAVFSYTEELTLTNKKSEAVINFPGKTKVTCHTHCTAKPGMEIDHTGGNTKNCDPEILENYEYAATALLLNIGKLPKDAILYIDNVKVYDADGNLLSTENFDNATVGEYDATKTVHYPGWQGGANFEIADENATYISSVDLANLDFSNGATAIGGWGGGFTSEIIKDDGVDVDRITFTKQEQPYNVQVDFENVYPKGAKIQLTMVAKGSVAGSIKAGLQNPNNYQGCGDFEDINLTTDYQTIIKTVTCSGDNAKRLLLNVGNYNGEIYIKSVKIVALDVPEETVTISPSGYSTYAAYYPVDYSKLDDLKAYTVKLNAEKTGIVMNEVKGVVPAGVAVLLKGKADTDYALTKAEGWQNVTSDLKMSDGTITSTDKTAVYGLATVGGQDGFYKASKGKTIPVKCAYLEVANSASSVKCFSLGDHSGSTTGITSVKNEAAGNNAPMYNLAGQLVGKGYKGIVIKNGKKIVLK
;
A
#
# COMPACT_ATOMS: atom_id res chain seq x y z
N MET A 1 -67.07 10.05 8.39
CA MET A 1 -65.93 10.98 8.30
C MET A 1 -64.69 10.31 8.91
N LYS A 2 -63.86 9.72 8.08
CA LYS A 2 -62.60 9.08 8.53
C LYS A 2 -61.50 10.12 8.47
N LYS A 3 -60.89 10.42 9.62
CA LYS A 3 -59.74 11.30 9.72
C LYS A 3 -58.51 10.50 9.31
N PHE A 4 -57.86 10.88 8.22
CA PHE A 4 -56.52 10.43 7.85
C PHE A 4 -55.50 11.15 8.75
N LEU A 5 -54.78 10.39 9.54
CA LEU A 5 -53.62 10.86 10.29
C LEU A 5 -52.38 10.68 9.40
N THR A 6 -51.86 11.77 8.87
CA THR A 6 -50.61 11.75 8.09
C THR A 6 -49.46 11.76 9.08
N LEU A 7 -48.78 10.62 9.23
CA LEU A 7 -47.54 10.49 10.01
C LEU A 7 -46.39 11.00 9.13
N VAL A 8 -45.89 12.19 9.43
CA VAL A 8 -44.67 12.69 8.85
C VAL A 8 -43.52 12.02 9.60
N ALA A 9 -42.94 10.98 9.01
CA ALA A 9 -41.69 10.42 9.49
C ALA A 9 -40.56 11.38 9.08
N ALA A 10 -40.08 12.19 10.03
CA ALA A 10 -38.83 12.90 9.91
C ALA A 10 -37.71 11.86 9.94
N ALA A 11 -37.18 11.53 8.78
CA ALA A 11 -35.93 10.79 8.67
C ALA A 11 -34.82 11.71 9.19
N PHE A 12 -34.42 11.52 10.44
CA PHE A 12 -33.11 11.96 10.90
C PHE A 12 -32.09 11.16 10.10
N MET A 13 -31.53 11.76 9.08
CA MET A 13 -30.23 11.31 8.59
C MET A 13 -29.24 11.64 9.70
N ALA A 14 -28.95 10.65 10.52
CA ALA A 14 -27.74 10.65 11.29
C ALA A 14 -26.60 10.70 10.27
N VAL A 15 -25.98 11.85 10.13
CA VAL A 15 -24.65 11.94 9.54
C VAL A 15 -23.79 11.16 10.52
N SER A 16 -23.54 9.89 10.21
CA SER A 16 -22.50 9.13 10.88
C SER A 16 -21.19 9.84 10.51
N VAL A 17 -20.70 10.67 11.41
CA VAL A 17 -19.27 10.93 11.45
C VAL A 17 -18.68 9.54 11.62
N SER A 18 -18.07 9.01 10.57
CA SER A 18 -17.31 7.76 10.65
C SER A 18 -16.27 8.02 11.72
N ALA A 19 -16.40 7.36 12.85
CA ALA A 19 -15.32 7.34 13.82
C ALA A 19 -14.08 6.82 13.09
N ALA A 20 -12.92 7.41 13.35
CA ALA A 20 -11.67 6.94 12.78
C ALA A 20 -11.54 5.45 13.08
N ASN A 21 -11.31 4.63 12.04
CA ASN A 21 -11.05 3.22 12.22
C ASN A 21 -9.75 3.06 13.01
N LYS A 22 -9.79 2.31 14.11
CA LYS A 22 -8.63 2.08 14.96
C LYS A 22 -8.13 0.66 14.82
N VAL A 23 -6.84 0.50 14.92
CA VAL A 23 -6.17 -0.78 14.77
C VAL A 23 -5.22 -1.04 15.93
N LEU A 24 -4.99 -2.30 16.24
CA LEU A 24 -3.86 -2.69 17.07
C LEU A 24 -2.59 -2.65 16.20
N LYS A 25 -1.67 -1.75 16.55
CA LYS A 25 -0.38 -1.56 15.90
C LYS A 25 0.71 -2.10 16.81
N ILE A 26 1.54 -2.96 16.26
CA ILE A 26 2.66 -3.58 16.95
C ILE A 26 3.94 -3.21 16.21
N THR A 27 4.87 -2.53 16.87
CA THR A 27 6.14 -2.10 16.28
C THR A 27 7.30 -2.88 16.90
N GLY A 28 8.09 -3.56 16.09
CA GLY A 28 9.32 -4.23 16.54
C GLY A 28 10.34 -3.21 17.01
N THR A 29 10.98 -3.47 18.16
CA THR A 29 12.01 -2.55 18.74
C THR A 29 13.36 -3.23 18.97
N ALA A 30 13.44 -4.55 18.89
CA ALA A 30 14.70 -5.27 19.13
C ALA A 30 15.57 -5.35 17.88
N ASP A 31 16.85 -5.08 18.03
CA ASP A 31 17.83 -5.13 16.94
C ASP A 31 18.01 -6.56 16.37
N ASN A 32 17.83 -7.59 17.20
CA ASN A 32 17.89 -8.98 16.78
C ASN A 32 16.54 -9.66 17.02
N PRO A 33 15.81 -10.04 15.96
CA PRO A 33 14.64 -10.88 16.12
C PRO A 33 14.99 -12.20 16.80
N GLY A 34 14.14 -12.61 17.73
CA GLY A 34 14.30 -13.89 18.46
C GLY A 34 13.54 -15.03 17.78
N GLU A 35 13.38 -16.14 18.52
CA GLU A 35 12.45 -17.20 18.15
C GLU A 35 11.00 -16.68 18.21
N PRO A 36 10.03 -17.29 17.49
CA PRO A 36 8.65 -16.80 17.43
C PRO A 36 8.04 -16.54 18.81
N HIS A 37 8.23 -17.46 19.75
CA HIS A 37 7.66 -17.40 21.10
C HIS A 37 8.31 -16.37 22.03
N THR A 38 9.43 -15.78 21.65
CA THR A 38 10.16 -14.82 22.52
C THR A 38 9.45 -13.47 22.65
N ARG A 39 8.44 -13.21 21.83
CA ARG A 39 7.56 -12.04 21.91
C ARG A 39 6.15 -12.46 21.59
N GLN A 40 5.23 -12.06 22.42
CA GLN A 40 3.85 -12.51 22.33
C GLN A 40 2.89 -11.33 22.45
N CYS A 41 1.83 -11.34 21.66
CA CYS A 41 0.72 -10.42 21.74
C CYS A 41 -0.55 -11.20 22.01
N PHE A 42 -1.33 -10.77 22.98
CA PHE A 42 -2.60 -11.41 23.35
C PHE A 42 -3.76 -10.52 22.95
N ILE A 43 -4.75 -11.10 22.29
CA ILE A 43 -5.99 -10.45 21.91
C ILE A 43 -7.13 -11.19 22.61
N ASN A 44 -7.85 -10.47 23.48
CA ASN A 44 -8.98 -11.05 24.21
C ASN A 44 -10.09 -11.47 23.24
N LEU A 45 -10.55 -12.71 23.40
CA LEU A 45 -11.69 -13.25 22.69
C LEU A 45 -12.92 -13.31 23.60
N LYS A 46 -14.08 -13.05 23.03
CA LYS A 46 -15.36 -13.08 23.75
C LYS A 46 -16.29 -14.08 23.10
N ASN A 47 -17.17 -14.67 23.92
CA ASN A 47 -18.25 -15.57 23.48
C ASN A 47 -17.78 -16.84 22.75
N VAL A 48 -16.54 -17.26 22.89
CA VAL A 48 -16.05 -18.53 22.39
C VAL A 48 -16.80 -19.67 23.07
N GLN A 49 -17.28 -20.64 22.28
CA GLN A 49 -18.09 -21.75 22.79
C GLN A 49 -17.21 -22.90 23.24
N LYS A 50 -17.31 -23.28 24.54
CA LYS A 50 -16.55 -24.39 25.12
C LYS A 50 -16.90 -25.71 24.44
N GLY A 51 -15.87 -26.49 24.12
CA GLY A 51 -16.01 -27.83 23.55
C GLY A 51 -16.55 -27.90 22.13
N LYS A 52 -16.75 -26.73 21.48
CA LYS A 52 -17.24 -26.63 20.09
C LYS A 52 -16.22 -25.99 19.18
N PRO A 53 -16.23 -26.33 17.89
CA PRO A 53 -15.40 -25.62 16.92
C PRO A 53 -15.78 -24.13 16.86
N ASN A 54 -14.76 -23.28 16.80
CA ASN A 54 -14.90 -21.85 16.59
C ASN A 54 -13.90 -21.41 15.51
N VAL A 55 -14.25 -20.39 14.77
CA VAL A 55 -13.38 -19.79 13.75
C VAL A 55 -13.10 -18.34 14.17
N VAL A 56 -11.83 -18.00 14.30
CA VAL A 56 -11.40 -16.62 14.52
C VAL A 56 -10.87 -16.07 13.21
N LYS A 57 -11.41 -14.92 12.79
CA LYS A 57 -10.95 -14.20 11.61
C LYS A 57 -10.51 -12.81 12.02
N PHE A 58 -9.46 -12.31 11.40
CA PHE A 58 -9.00 -10.94 11.63
C PHE A 58 -8.28 -10.39 10.42
N ASP A 59 -8.38 -9.08 10.24
CA ASP A 59 -7.62 -8.35 9.24
C ASP A 59 -6.19 -8.16 9.72
N VAL A 60 -5.22 -8.45 8.87
CA VAL A 60 -3.80 -8.36 9.20
C VAL A 60 -2.96 -7.93 8.00
N TYR A 61 -1.94 -7.15 8.25
CA TYR A 61 -0.89 -6.80 7.29
C TYR A 61 0.37 -6.35 8.02
N THR A 62 1.52 -6.37 7.35
CA THR A 62 2.80 -6.05 7.97
C THR A 62 3.72 -5.32 7.01
N THR A 63 4.63 -4.50 7.55
CA THR A 63 5.73 -3.89 6.81
C THR A 63 7.00 -4.75 6.83
N ALA A 64 6.96 -5.93 7.48
CA ALA A 64 8.14 -6.78 7.68
C ALA A 64 8.61 -7.56 6.43
N GLY A 65 7.97 -7.36 5.28
CA GLY A 65 8.32 -8.06 4.04
C GLY A 65 7.45 -9.30 3.78
N THR A 66 7.72 -9.99 2.67
CA THR A 66 6.83 -11.04 2.15
C THR A 66 6.96 -12.39 2.85
N GLU A 67 8.07 -12.65 3.53
CA GLU A 67 8.33 -13.93 4.21
C GLU A 67 8.10 -13.87 5.73
N PHE A 68 7.53 -12.79 6.23
CA PHE A 68 7.26 -12.69 7.67
C PHE A 68 6.12 -13.61 8.07
N LYS A 69 6.40 -14.44 9.08
CA LYS A 69 5.45 -15.40 9.60
C LYS A 69 5.22 -15.19 11.08
N ILE A 70 3.97 -15.39 11.51
CA ILE A 70 3.59 -15.44 12.91
C ILE A 70 2.95 -16.78 13.24
N GLY A 71 3.22 -17.29 14.44
CA GLY A 71 2.47 -18.41 14.99
C GLY A 71 1.24 -17.91 15.73
N THR A 72 0.18 -18.72 15.76
CA THR A 72 -1.04 -18.41 16.51
C THR A 72 -1.43 -19.56 17.43
N GLU A 73 -1.95 -19.22 18.60
CA GLU A 73 -2.33 -20.20 19.62
C GLU A 73 -3.64 -19.79 20.29
N ALA A 74 -4.40 -20.78 20.76
CA ALA A 74 -5.59 -20.58 21.58
C ALA A 74 -5.24 -20.71 23.07
N ILE A 75 -5.56 -19.69 23.85
CA ILE A 75 -5.36 -19.67 25.29
C ILE A 75 -6.71 -19.70 26.00
N ASP A 76 -6.85 -20.59 26.99
CA ASP A 76 -7.99 -20.59 27.93
C ASP A 76 -7.48 -20.31 29.36
N GLU A 77 -7.57 -19.07 29.78
CA GLU A 77 -7.10 -18.63 31.10
C GLU A 77 -7.92 -19.19 32.26
N THR A 78 -9.10 -19.71 31.99
CA THR A 78 -9.94 -20.36 33.03
C THR A 78 -9.44 -21.74 33.41
N GLN A 79 -8.51 -22.32 32.65
CA GLN A 79 -8.02 -23.69 32.81
C GLN A 79 -6.54 -23.74 33.26
N LYS A 80 -6.20 -22.89 34.24
CA LYS A 80 -4.81 -22.75 34.73
C LYS A 80 -4.24 -24.02 35.35
N GLU A 81 -5.09 -24.87 35.88
CA GLU A 81 -4.68 -26.17 36.44
C GLU A 81 -4.12 -27.15 35.40
N HIS A 82 -4.40 -26.93 34.12
CA HIS A 82 -3.91 -27.74 33.03
C HIS A 82 -2.76 -27.10 32.25
N MET A 83 -1.87 -26.39 32.94
CA MET A 83 -0.72 -25.76 32.32
C MET A 83 0.22 -26.76 31.65
N THR A 84 0.75 -26.38 30.50
CA THR A 84 1.82 -27.14 29.85
C THR A 84 3.18 -26.91 30.53
N GLU A 85 4.14 -27.77 30.19
CA GLU A 85 5.49 -27.72 30.79
C GLU A 85 6.17 -26.34 30.70
N TRP A 86 5.84 -25.56 29.65
CA TRP A 86 6.51 -24.31 29.33
C TRP A 86 5.65 -23.06 29.60
N ASN A 87 4.36 -23.21 29.81
CA ASN A 87 3.42 -22.08 29.88
C ASN A 87 2.65 -22.09 31.20
N ALA A 88 2.66 -20.95 31.88
CA ALA A 88 1.75 -20.71 33.00
C ALA A 88 0.29 -20.51 32.54
N SER A 89 0.04 -20.49 31.24
CA SER A 89 -1.27 -20.46 30.61
C SER A 89 -1.54 -21.77 29.89
N ALA A 90 -2.76 -22.25 29.97
CA ALA A 90 -3.15 -23.44 29.23
C ALA A 90 -3.24 -23.10 27.72
N VAL A 91 -2.34 -23.69 26.94
CA VAL A 91 -2.33 -23.57 25.48
C VAL A 91 -3.04 -24.79 24.92
N PHE A 92 -4.13 -24.56 24.19
CA PHE A 92 -5.01 -25.63 23.75
C PHE A 92 -4.99 -25.90 22.27
N SER A 93 -4.50 -25.00 21.46
CA SER A 93 -4.41 -25.22 20.02
C SER A 93 -3.24 -24.43 19.44
N TYR A 94 -2.38 -25.14 18.73
CA TYR A 94 -1.37 -24.54 17.87
C TYR A 94 -1.93 -24.51 16.47
N THR A 95 -1.83 -23.38 15.82
CA THR A 95 -2.20 -23.24 14.42
C THR A 95 -0.95 -23.23 13.54
N GLU A 96 -1.14 -23.43 12.26
CA GLU A 96 -0.08 -23.25 11.30
C GLU A 96 0.44 -21.80 11.32
N GLU A 97 1.71 -21.62 10.96
CA GLU A 97 2.28 -20.29 10.80
C GLU A 97 1.55 -19.51 9.70
N LEU A 98 1.09 -18.31 10.02
CA LEU A 98 0.52 -17.40 9.05
C LEU A 98 1.64 -16.65 8.33
N THR A 99 1.65 -16.71 7.00
CA THR A 99 2.51 -15.87 6.17
C THR A 99 1.81 -14.53 5.94
N LEU A 100 2.44 -13.47 6.40
CA LEU A 100 1.91 -12.12 6.33
C LEU A 100 2.53 -11.33 5.18
N THR A 101 1.72 -10.46 4.59
CA THR A 101 2.15 -9.57 3.51
C THR A 101 1.87 -8.12 3.88
N ASN A 102 2.33 -7.20 3.06
CA ASN A 102 2.01 -5.77 3.18
C ASN A 102 0.62 -5.40 2.66
N LYS A 103 -0.12 -6.37 2.15
CA LYS A 103 -1.51 -6.17 1.75
C LYS A 103 -2.41 -6.64 2.88
N LYS A 104 -3.40 -5.81 3.22
CA LYS A 104 -4.44 -6.21 4.17
C LYS A 104 -5.11 -7.48 3.66
N SER A 105 -5.10 -8.52 4.48
CA SER A 105 -5.70 -9.82 4.19
C SER A 105 -6.45 -10.32 5.41
N GLU A 106 -7.45 -11.17 5.20
CA GLU A 106 -8.14 -11.84 6.30
C GLU A 106 -7.37 -13.10 6.68
N ALA A 107 -6.92 -13.16 7.93
CA ALA A 107 -6.41 -14.39 8.53
C ALA A 107 -7.58 -15.21 9.09
N VAL A 108 -7.50 -16.54 8.96
CA VAL A 108 -8.53 -17.47 9.42
C VAL A 108 -7.89 -18.53 10.31
N ILE A 109 -8.31 -18.59 11.57
CA ILE A 109 -7.80 -19.51 12.57
C ILE A 109 -8.94 -20.41 13.03
N ASN A 110 -8.74 -21.72 12.96
CA ASN A 110 -9.73 -22.71 13.39
C ASN A 110 -9.36 -23.23 14.79
N PHE A 111 -10.25 -23.06 15.75
CA PHE A 111 -10.15 -23.62 17.08
C PHE A 111 -11.11 -24.81 17.17
N PRO A 112 -10.62 -26.03 17.28
CA PRO A 112 -11.49 -27.21 17.31
C PRO A 112 -12.35 -27.34 18.58
N GLY A 113 -12.04 -26.58 19.65
CA GLY A 113 -12.74 -26.60 20.94
C GLY A 113 -12.42 -27.83 21.80
N LYS A 114 -11.81 -28.85 21.20
CA LYS A 114 -11.33 -30.05 21.90
C LYS A 114 -9.92 -30.38 21.44
N THR A 115 -9.08 -30.78 22.39
CA THR A 115 -7.70 -31.12 22.08
C THR A 115 -7.16 -32.15 23.07
N LYS A 116 -6.02 -32.72 22.75
CA LYS A 116 -5.24 -33.53 23.70
C LYS A 116 -4.40 -32.59 24.56
N VAL A 117 -4.53 -32.70 25.87
CA VAL A 117 -3.76 -31.92 26.84
C VAL A 117 -2.84 -32.83 27.62
N THR A 118 -1.57 -32.43 27.76
CA THR A 118 -0.61 -33.07 28.66
C THR A 118 -0.46 -32.15 29.89
N CYS A 119 -1.02 -32.60 31.02
CA CYS A 119 -1.11 -31.82 32.24
C CYS A 119 0.09 -32.09 33.13
N HIS A 120 1.07 -31.20 33.17
CA HIS A 120 2.24 -31.35 34.04
C HIS A 120 1.99 -30.89 35.50
N THR A 121 0.87 -30.21 35.74
CA THR A 121 0.40 -29.88 37.10
C THR A 121 -0.30 -31.07 37.78
N HIS A 122 -0.80 -32.02 36.99
CA HIS A 122 -1.43 -33.25 37.45
C HIS A 122 -0.58 -34.41 36.98
N CYS A 123 0.55 -34.65 37.63
CA CYS A 123 1.43 -35.73 37.25
C CYS A 123 1.75 -36.65 38.44
N THR A 124 2.06 -37.89 38.14
CA THR A 124 2.48 -38.90 39.11
C THR A 124 4.00 -38.97 39.14
N ALA A 125 4.59 -39.01 40.32
CA ALA A 125 6.03 -39.17 40.45
C ALA A 125 6.49 -40.48 39.80
N LYS A 126 7.59 -40.44 39.05
CA LYS A 126 8.23 -41.65 38.55
C LYS A 126 8.70 -42.50 39.72
N PRO A 127 8.68 -43.86 39.62
CA PRO A 127 9.03 -44.74 40.72
C PRO A 127 10.38 -44.40 41.35
N GLY A 128 10.36 -44.13 42.66
CA GLY A 128 11.56 -43.81 43.45
C GLY A 128 12.15 -42.42 43.25
N MET A 129 11.42 -41.49 42.59
CA MET A 129 11.84 -40.12 42.36
C MET A 129 10.85 -39.11 42.97
N GLU A 130 11.34 -37.95 43.37
CA GLU A 130 10.48 -36.83 43.72
C GLU A 130 10.28 -35.94 42.48
N ILE A 131 9.05 -35.39 42.36
CA ILE A 131 8.76 -34.44 41.27
C ILE A 131 9.56 -33.16 41.49
N ASP A 132 10.30 -32.77 40.49
CA ASP A 132 11.10 -31.53 40.48
C ASP A 132 10.43 -30.47 39.62
N HIS A 133 10.02 -29.35 40.24
CA HIS A 133 9.43 -28.18 39.58
C HIS A 133 10.44 -27.03 39.38
N THR A 134 11.73 -27.29 39.52
CA THR A 134 12.75 -26.25 39.41
C THR A 134 13.01 -25.85 37.95
N GLY A 135 13.23 -24.57 37.72
CA GLY A 135 13.63 -24.05 36.40
C GLY A 135 12.50 -23.98 35.37
N GLY A 136 11.25 -24.01 35.79
CA GLY A 136 10.09 -23.90 34.88
C GLY A 136 9.71 -25.21 34.18
N ASN A 137 10.47 -26.27 34.39
CA ASN A 137 10.19 -27.61 33.87
C ASN A 137 9.76 -28.55 35.00
N THR A 138 8.76 -29.34 34.74
CA THR A 138 8.37 -30.42 35.65
C THR A 138 9.10 -31.70 35.25
N LYS A 139 10.03 -32.14 36.10
CA LYS A 139 10.84 -33.34 35.88
C LYS A 139 10.40 -34.48 36.81
N ASN A 140 10.79 -35.69 36.46
CA ASN A 140 10.54 -36.90 37.23
C ASN A 140 9.05 -37.18 37.47
N CYS A 141 8.18 -36.73 36.59
CA CYS A 141 6.76 -37.05 36.63
C CYS A 141 6.27 -37.66 35.31
N ASP A 142 5.23 -38.47 35.42
CA ASP A 142 4.45 -38.90 34.29
C ASP A 142 3.20 -38.03 34.26
N PRO A 143 3.05 -37.14 33.24
CA PRO A 143 1.97 -36.18 33.15
C PRO A 143 0.63 -36.90 32.93
N GLU A 144 -0.45 -36.32 33.43
CA GLU A 144 -1.79 -36.72 33.06
C GLU A 144 -2.07 -36.38 31.61
N ILE A 145 -2.60 -37.34 30.84
CA ILE A 145 -2.97 -37.13 29.45
C ILE A 145 -4.48 -37.16 29.35
N LEU A 146 -5.07 -36.04 28.97
CA LEU A 146 -6.49 -35.88 28.74
C LEU A 146 -6.76 -35.83 27.22
N GLU A 147 -7.41 -36.86 26.71
CA GLU A 147 -7.86 -36.91 25.32
C GLU A 147 -9.19 -36.13 25.21
N ASN A 148 -9.41 -35.43 24.11
CA ASN A 148 -10.65 -34.66 23.83
C ASN A 148 -11.04 -33.66 24.92
N TYR A 149 -10.05 -33.04 25.58
CA TYR A 149 -10.28 -32.00 26.57
C TYR A 149 -11.00 -30.79 25.96
N GLU A 150 -12.10 -30.36 26.61
CA GLU A 150 -12.93 -29.26 26.14
C GLU A 150 -12.44 -27.93 26.69
N TYR A 151 -12.17 -26.98 25.80
CA TYR A 151 -11.74 -25.63 26.15
C TYR A 151 -12.58 -24.55 25.44
N ALA A 152 -12.52 -23.31 25.98
CA ALA A 152 -13.02 -22.11 25.34
C ALA A 152 -11.89 -21.08 25.31
N ALA A 153 -11.37 -20.75 24.13
CA ALA A 153 -10.30 -19.77 24.03
C ALA A 153 -10.75 -18.41 24.60
N THR A 154 -10.07 -17.91 25.62
CA THR A 154 -10.27 -16.57 26.17
C THR A 154 -9.39 -15.54 25.50
N ALA A 155 -8.32 -15.99 24.83
CA ALA A 155 -7.43 -15.14 24.07
C ALA A 155 -6.87 -15.86 22.83
N LEU A 156 -6.63 -15.08 21.77
CA LEU A 156 -5.75 -15.40 20.66
C LEU A 156 -4.34 -14.91 21.01
N LEU A 157 -3.38 -15.83 21.03
CA LEU A 157 -1.97 -15.52 21.19
C LEU A 157 -1.31 -15.44 19.83
N LEU A 158 -0.58 -14.38 19.59
CA LEU A 158 0.26 -14.20 18.41
C LEU A 158 1.73 -14.26 18.80
N ASN A 159 2.46 -15.22 18.26
CA ASN A 159 3.90 -15.38 18.44
C ASN A 159 4.64 -14.52 17.40
N ILE A 160 5.13 -13.37 17.80
CA ILE A 160 5.70 -12.33 16.93
C ILE A 160 7.20 -12.11 17.14
N GLY A 161 7.90 -13.05 17.78
CA GLY A 161 9.32 -12.90 18.15
C GLY A 161 10.25 -12.62 16.99
N LYS A 162 9.88 -13.00 15.78
CA LYS A 162 10.62 -12.71 14.54
C LYS A 162 10.32 -11.33 13.96
N LEU A 163 9.47 -10.49 14.57
CA LEU A 163 9.17 -9.15 14.07
C LEU A 163 10.44 -8.29 14.12
N PRO A 164 10.96 -7.85 12.96
CA PRO A 164 12.19 -7.07 12.91
C PRO A 164 12.00 -5.70 13.55
N LYS A 165 13.13 -5.08 13.95
CA LYS A 165 13.13 -3.69 14.41
C LYS A 165 12.53 -2.77 13.36
N ASP A 166 11.72 -1.81 13.80
CA ASP A 166 11.00 -0.83 12.99
C ASP A 166 9.93 -1.42 12.03
N ALA A 167 9.81 -2.75 11.94
CA ALA A 167 8.69 -3.37 11.26
C ALA A 167 7.41 -3.21 12.08
N ILE A 168 6.30 -3.08 11.38
CA ILE A 168 4.98 -2.88 11.97
C ILE A 168 4.06 -4.03 11.55
N LEU A 169 3.31 -4.53 12.51
CA LEU A 169 2.22 -5.47 12.32
C LEU A 169 0.92 -4.79 12.73
N TYR A 170 -0.07 -4.81 11.88
CA TYR A 170 -1.39 -4.24 12.09
C TYR A 170 -2.43 -5.34 12.18
N ILE A 171 -3.33 -5.21 13.15
CA ILE A 171 -4.42 -6.17 13.38
C ILE A 171 -5.71 -5.39 13.63
N ASP A 172 -6.78 -5.86 12.98
CA ASP A 172 -8.10 -5.25 13.10
C ASP A 172 -9.20 -6.29 12.91
N ASN A 173 -10.45 -5.92 13.23
CA ASN A 173 -11.64 -6.70 12.95
C ASN A 173 -11.57 -8.15 13.40
N VAL A 174 -11.09 -8.38 14.64
CA VAL A 174 -11.01 -9.74 15.21
C VAL A 174 -12.42 -10.24 15.48
N LYS A 175 -12.87 -11.22 14.72
CA LYS A 175 -14.23 -11.79 14.76
C LYS A 175 -14.19 -13.24 15.16
N VAL A 176 -15.10 -13.64 16.03
CA VAL A 176 -15.31 -15.03 16.44
C VAL A 176 -16.60 -15.54 15.83
N TYR A 177 -16.55 -16.69 15.19
CA TYR A 177 -17.70 -17.37 14.60
C TYR A 177 -17.87 -18.76 15.23
N ASP A 178 -19.10 -19.23 15.30
CA ASP A 178 -19.39 -20.63 15.62
C ASP A 178 -19.18 -21.55 14.40
N ALA A 179 -19.41 -22.86 14.61
CA ALA A 179 -19.27 -23.86 13.55
C ALA A 179 -20.26 -23.68 12.38
N ASP A 180 -21.38 -23.02 12.62
CA ASP A 180 -22.42 -22.75 11.61
C ASP A 180 -22.17 -21.44 10.86
N GLY A 181 -21.11 -20.71 11.21
CA GLY A 181 -20.73 -19.44 10.61
C GLY A 181 -21.45 -18.22 11.19
N ASN A 182 -22.16 -18.36 12.32
CA ASN A 182 -22.78 -17.23 12.99
C ASN A 182 -21.73 -16.41 13.74
N LEU A 183 -21.77 -15.08 13.61
CA LEU A 183 -20.89 -14.16 14.32
C LEU A 183 -21.22 -14.14 15.82
N LEU A 184 -20.26 -14.47 16.66
CA LEU A 184 -20.39 -14.48 18.12
C LEU A 184 -19.88 -13.22 18.79
N SER A 185 -18.78 -12.65 18.29
CA SER A 185 -18.21 -11.39 18.79
C SER A 185 -17.31 -10.72 17.76
N THR A 186 -17.10 -9.42 17.95
CA THR A 186 -16.15 -8.61 17.20
C THR A 186 -15.36 -7.73 18.15
N GLU A 187 -14.05 -7.65 17.94
CA GLU A 187 -13.16 -6.64 18.49
C GLU A 187 -12.54 -5.89 17.32
N ASN A 188 -12.90 -4.63 17.15
CA ASN A 188 -12.45 -3.76 16.06
C ASN A 188 -11.65 -2.55 16.56
N PHE A 189 -11.35 -2.51 17.84
CA PHE A 189 -10.59 -1.45 18.50
C PHE A 189 -11.17 -0.02 18.41
N ASP A 190 -12.23 0.22 17.64
CA ASP A 190 -12.80 1.56 17.39
C ASP A 190 -13.20 2.31 18.67
N ASN A 191 -13.63 1.56 19.69
CA ASN A 191 -14.00 2.12 20.98
C ASN A 191 -12.81 2.23 21.97
N ALA A 192 -11.63 1.76 21.58
CA ALA A 192 -10.44 1.85 22.41
C ALA A 192 -9.86 3.27 22.40
N THR A 193 -9.12 3.63 23.43
CA THR A 193 -8.37 4.88 23.47
C THR A 193 -7.08 4.73 22.67
N VAL A 194 -6.77 5.71 21.81
CA VAL A 194 -5.48 5.77 21.12
C VAL A 194 -4.36 5.88 22.17
N GLY A 195 -3.31 5.10 21.99
CA GLY A 195 -2.18 5.01 22.90
C GLY A 195 -1.78 3.58 23.20
N GLU A 196 -1.07 3.37 24.29
CA GLU A 196 -0.55 2.05 24.67
C GLU A 196 -1.66 1.00 24.77
N TYR A 197 -1.42 -0.15 24.18
CA TYR A 197 -2.26 -1.33 24.31
C TYR A 197 -1.62 -2.29 25.30
N ASP A 198 -2.37 -2.65 26.34
CA ASP A 198 -1.93 -3.63 27.31
C ASP A 198 -2.08 -5.06 26.72
N ALA A 199 -1.05 -5.48 25.98
CA ALA A 199 -0.97 -6.83 25.41
C ALA A 199 -0.78 -7.92 26.49
N THR A 200 -0.65 -7.53 27.77
CA THR A 200 -0.35 -8.43 28.88
C THR A 200 -1.56 -8.73 29.76
N LYS A 201 -2.72 -8.10 29.53
CA LYS A 201 -3.92 -8.23 30.36
C LYS A 201 -4.36 -9.66 30.63
N THR A 202 -4.03 -10.56 29.71
CA THR A 202 -4.38 -11.96 29.78
C THR A 202 -3.19 -12.85 30.09
N VAL A 203 -2.01 -12.31 30.39
CA VAL A 203 -0.75 -13.05 30.38
C VAL A 203 -0.14 -13.25 31.73
N HIS A 204 0.34 -14.43 31.97
CA HIS A 204 1.07 -14.83 33.17
C HIS A 204 2.59 -14.68 33.04
N TYR A 205 3.12 -14.20 31.92
CA TYR A 205 4.56 -14.02 31.67
C TYR A 205 4.89 -12.58 31.33
N PRO A 206 5.03 -11.69 32.34
CA PRO A 206 5.61 -10.39 32.12
C PRO A 206 7.05 -10.56 31.65
N GLY A 207 7.38 -10.01 30.49
CA GLY A 207 8.73 -10.05 29.92
C GLY A 207 8.84 -10.68 28.53
N TRP A 208 7.84 -11.41 28.09
CA TRP A 208 7.81 -11.98 26.72
C TRP A 208 7.26 -10.98 25.69
N GLN A 209 6.86 -9.80 26.11
CA GLN A 209 6.47 -8.67 25.26
C GLN A 209 7.65 -7.74 24.95
N GLY A 210 8.80 -7.96 25.58
CA GLY A 210 9.99 -7.16 25.33
C GLY A 210 10.42 -7.21 23.86
N GLY A 211 10.83 -6.04 23.32
CA GLY A 211 11.24 -5.92 21.92
C GLY A 211 10.10 -5.67 20.93
N ALA A 212 8.92 -5.27 21.41
CA ALA A 212 7.86 -4.72 20.60
C ALA A 212 7.08 -3.67 21.40
N ASN A 213 6.58 -2.64 20.74
CA ASN A 213 5.63 -1.67 21.26
C ASN A 213 4.24 -2.01 20.76
N PHE A 214 3.24 -1.95 21.67
CA PHE A 214 1.85 -2.24 21.37
C PHE A 214 1.04 -0.98 21.59
N GLU A 215 0.30 -0.54 20.59
CA GLU A 215 -0.54 0.65 20.69
C GLU A 215 -1.83 0.52 19.89
N ILE A 216 -2.89 1.17 20.36
CA ILE A 216 -4.05 1.45 19.53
C ILE A 216 -3.75 2.73 18.76
N ALA A 217 -3.84 2.65 17.44
CA ALA A 217 -3.59 3.77 16.55
C ALA A 217 -4.75 3.96 15.58
N ASP A 218 -4.96 5.18 15.10
CA ASP A 218 -5.86 5.40 13.99
C ASP A 218 -5.31 4.67 12.75
N GLU A 219 -6.11 3.81 12.11
CA GLU A 219 -5.68 3.02 10.94
C GLU A 219 -5.07 3.94 9.87
N ASN A 220 -5.62 5.13 9.74
CA ASN A 220 -5.21 6.09 8.72
C ASN A 220 -3.88 6.77 9.01
N ALA A 221 -3.56 7.01 10.29
CA ALA A 221 -2.21 7.46 10.67
C ALA A 221 -1.13 6.42 10.33
N THR A 222 -1.54 5.17 10.10
CA THR A 222 -0.64 4.03 9.86
C THR A 222 -0.76 3.46 8.46
N TYR A 223 -1.94 3.54 7.83
CA TYR A 223 -2.19 3.09 6.45
C TYR A 223 -1.84 4.15 5.40
N ILE A 224 -1.38 5.32 5.85
CA ILE A 224 -0.87 6.34 4.96
C ILE A 224 0.28 5.72 4.18
N SER A 225 -0.07 5.31 2.99
CA SER A 225 0.91 5.07 1.96
C SER A 225 1.88 3.92 2.12
N SER A 226 1.46 2.69 2.29
CA SER A 226 2.28 1.66 1.68
C SER A 226 2.05 1.66 0.15
N VAL A 227 2.33 2.77 -0.50
CA VAL A 227 2.55 2.74 -1.93
C VAL A 227 3.87 2.01 -2.08
N ASP A 228 3.84 0.79 -2.60
CA ASP A 228 5.04 0.07 -2.97
C ASP A 228 5.79 0.92 -3.97
N LEU A 229 6.92 1.49 -3.57
CA LEU A 229 7.78 2.28 -4.45
C LEU A 229 8.58 1.35 -5.36
N ALA A 230 9.03 0.25 -4.79
CA ALA A 230 9.62 -0.87 -5.49
C ALA A 230 9.34 -2.15 -4.69
N ASN A 231 9.09 -3.22 -5.38
CA ASN A 231 8.92 -4.55 -4.81
C ASN A 231 9.58 -5.56 -5.76
N LEU A 232 10.84 -5.88 -5.49
CA LEU A 232 11.62 -6.86 -6.22
C LEU A 232 11.62 -8.15 -5.41
N ASP A 233 10.87 -9.14 -5.86
CA ASP A 233 10.87 -10.50 -5.34
C ASP A 233 11.44 -11.42 -6.41
N PHE A 234 12.68 -11.88 -6.19
CA PHE A 234 13.39 -12.66 -7.19
C PHE A 234 12.83 -14.08 -7.31
N SER A 235 12.19 -14.60 -6.25
CA SER A 235 11.50 -15.89 -6.31
C SER A 235 10.27 -15.86 -7.23
N ASN A 236 9.72 -14.68 -7.48
CA ASN A 236 8.56 -14.43 -8.35
C ASN A 236 8.94 -13.80 -9.71
N GLY A 237 10.20 -13.95 -10.13
CA GLY A 237 10.64 -13.58 -11.46
C GLY A 237 11.05 -12.12 -11.65
N ALA A 238 11.40 -11.41 -10.57
CA ALA A 238 12.05 -10.10 -10.69
C ALA A 238 13.37 -10.24 -11.44
N THR A 239 13.71 -9.24 -12.24
CA THR A 239 14.99 -9.20 -12.97
C THR A 239 16.11 -8.74 -12.03
N ALA A 240 17.33 -9.21 -12.30
CA ALA A 240 18.52 -8.82 -11.56
C ALA A 240 18.67 -7.29 -11.45
N ILE A 241 19.15 -6.81 -10.31
CA ILE A 241 19.29 -5.38 -10.01
C ILE A 241 20.37 -4.78 -10.91
N GLY A 242 20.05 -3.67 -11.55
CA GLY A 242 21.00 -2.91 -12.34
C GLY A 242 21.93 -2.04 -11.49
N GLY A 243 22.82 -1.31 -12.16
CA GLY A 243 23.69 -0.39 -11.47
C GLY A 243 24.50 0.51 -12.40
N TRP A 244 25.34 1.35 -11.79
CA TRP A 244 26.17 2.32 -12.47
C TRP A 244 27.67 2.07 -12.15
N GLY A 245 28.53 2.32 -13.14
CA GLY A 245 29.97 2.41 -12.95
C GLY A 245 30.77 1.15 -13.27
N GLY A 246 30.14 0.02 -13.51
CA GLY A 246 30.79 -1.25 -13.82
C GLY A 246 31.60 -1.80 -12.62
N GLY A 247 32.20 -2.98 -12.78
CA GLY A 247 33.01 -3.61 -11.73
C GLY A 247 32.18 -4.44 -10.75
N PHE A 248 30.90 -4.64 -11.03
CA PHE A 248 30.08 -5.67 -10.39
C PHE A 248 29.28 -6.43 -11.45
N THR A 249 28.80 -7.60 -11.07
CA THR A 249 27.79 -8.34 -11.83
C THR A 249 26.63 -8.66 -10.91
N SER A 250 25.44 -8.67 -11.47
CA SER A 250 24.20 -9.03 -10.79
C SER A 250 23.49 -10.05 -11.66
N GLU A 251 23.17 -11.20 -11.10
CA GLU A 251 22.58 -12.32 -11.83
C GLU A 251 21.63 -13.15 -10.94
N ILE A 252 20.56 -13.64 -11.53
CA ILE A 252 19.65 -14.53 -10.82
C ILE A 252 20.24 -15.93 -10.79
N ILE A 253 20.38 -16.46 -9.58
CA ILE A 253 20.88 -17.82 -9.32
C ILE A 253 19.92 -18.55 -8.36
N LYS A 254 20.06 -19.88 -8.27
CA LYS A 254 19.43 -20.67 -7.22
C LYS A 254 20.34 -20.72 -5.99
N ASP A 255 19.80 -20.31 -4.83
CA ASP A 255 20.40 -20.48 -3.52
C ASP A 255 19.35 -21.10 -2.58
N ASP A 256 19.67 -22.23 -1.97
CA ASP A 256 18.72 -23.05 -1.19
C ASP A 256 17.41 -23.38 -1.94
N GLY A 257 17.51 -23.54 -3.28
CA GLY A 257 16.36 -23.88 -4.13
C GLY A 257 15.47 -22.68 -4.52
N VAL A 258 15.75 -21.48 -4.02
CA VAL A 258 15.02 -20.25 -4.29
C VAL A 258 15.84 -19.35 -5.22
N ASP A 259 15.18 -18.66 -6.15
CA ASP A 259 15.84 -17.66 -6.98
C ASP A 259 16.21 -16.43 -6.15
N VAL A 260 17.46 -15.99 -6.28
CA VAL A 260 18.00 -14.83 -5.60
C VAL A 260 18.86 -14.01 -6.57
N ASP A 261 18.97 -12.72 -6.35
CA ASP A 261 19.94 -11.88 -7.06
C ASP A 261 21.29 -11.96 -6.35
N ARG A 262 22.29 -12.51 -7.06
CA ARG A 262 23.68 -12.54 -6.58
C ARG A 262 24.46 -11.37 -7.16
N ILE A 263 24.99 -10.54 -6.30
CA ILE A 263 25.86 -9.40 -6.66
C ILE A 263 27.30 -9.76 -6.32
N THR A 264 28.17 -9.76 -7.35
CA THR A 264 29.60 -10.02 -7.21
C THR A 264 30.40 -8.83 -7.68
N PHE A 265 31.59 -8.61 -7.10
CA PHE A 265 32.43 -7.45 -7.38
C PHE A 265 33.76 -7.86 -7.99
N THR A 266 34.11 -7.21 -9.11
CA THR A 266 35.37 -7.47 -9.84
C THR A 266 36.47 -6.47 -9.50
N LYS A 267 36.12 -5.32 -8.87
CA LYS A 267 37.05 -4.30 -8.40
C LYS A 267 36.56 -3.70 -7.09
N GLN A 268 37.41 -3.72 -6.08
CA GLN A 268 37.08 -3.23 -4.73
C GLN A 268 37.53 -1.78 -4.48
N GLU A 269 38.13 -1.10 -5.45
CA GLU A 269 38.77 0.20 -5.25
C GLU A 269 37.84 1.42 -5.34
N GLN A 270 36.57 1.22 -5.73
CA GLN A 270 35.59 2.32 -5.83
C GLN A 270 34.21 1.86 -5.36
N PRO A 271 33.44 2.75 -4.72
CA PRO A 271 32.06 2.45 -4.38
C PRO A 271 31.25 2.21 -5.67
N TYR A 272 30.67 1.04 -5.78
CA TYR A 272 29.75 0.73 -6.88
C TYR A 272 28.33 0.90 -6.39
N ASN A 273 27.53 1.57 -7.21
CA ASN A 273 26.16 1.86 -6.89
C ASN A 273 25.25 0.86 -7.60
N VAL A 274 24.72 -0.08 -6.84
CA VAL A 274 23.59 -0.91 -7.26
C VAL A 274 22.33 -0.07 -7.12
N GLN A 275 21.47 -0.04 -8.15
CA GLN A 275 20.38 0.94 -8.25
C GLN A 275 19.01 0.27 -8.40
N VAL A 276 18.05 0.73 -7.61
CA VAL A 276 16.63 0.39 -7.75
C VAL A 276 15.84 1.68 -7.94
N ASP A 277 15.21 1.85 -9.10
CA ASP A 277 14.38 3.02 -9.40
C ASP A 277 12.93 2.79 -8.98
N PHE A 278 12.30 3.82 -8.44
CA PHE A 278 10.89 3.82 -8.06
C PHE A 278 10.02 4.22 -9.25
N GLU A 279 8.74 3.84 -9.22
CA GLU A 279 7.78 4.32 -10.20
C GLU A 279 7.49 5.82 -10.06
N ASN A 280 7.41 6.30 -8.82
CA ASN A 280 7.08 7.67 -8.48
C ASN A 280 8.24 8.41 -7.80
N VAL A 281 8.19 9.73 -7.78
CA VAL A 281 9.13 10.60 -7.05
C VAL A 281 8.54 10.97 -5.70
N TYR A 282 9.39 11.17 -4.68
CA TYR A 282 8.97 11.54 -3.34
C TYR A 282 9.58 12.86 -2.92
N PRO A 283 8.82 13.70 -2.18
CA PRO A 283 9.27 15.02 -1.76
C PRO A 283 10.19 14.94 -0.54
N LYS A 284 10.90 16.03 -0.29
CA LYS A 284 11.56 16.27 0.99
C LYS A 284 10.56 16.12 2.14
N GLY A 285 10.98 15.46 3.22
CA GLY A 285 10.15 15.18 4.40
C GLY A 285 9.41 13.84 4.32
N ALA A 286 9.34 13.16 3.17
CA ALA A 286 8.77 11.82 3.08
C ALA A 286 9.60 10.82 3.90
N LYS A 287 8.92 9.97 4.67
CA LYS A 287 9.53 8.89 5.45
C LYS A 287 9.50 7.60 4.65
N ILE A 288 10.66 7.13 4.22
CA ILE A 288 10.82 5.95 3.35
C ILE A 288 11.39 4.80 4.16
N GLN A 289 10.83 3.60 3.98
CA GLN A 289 11.33 2.36 4.56
C GLN A 289 11.88 1.45 3.46
N LEU A 290 13.07 0.93 3.68
CA LEU A 290 13.68 -0.16 2.95
C LEU A 290 13.50 -1.44 3.76
N THR A 291 12.96 -2.48 3.15
CA THR A 291 12.98 -3.85 3.66
C THR A 291 13.73 -4.71 2.66
N MET A 292 14.79 -5.37 3.10
CA MET A 292 15.61 -6.23 2.26
C MET A 292 15.80 -7.59 2.94
N VAL A 293 15.56 -8.68 2.21
CA VAL A 293 15.92 -10.03 2.67
C VAL A 293 17.20 -10.42 1.97
N ALA A 294 18.28 -10.44 2.72
CA ALA A 294 19.62 -10.64 2.16
C ALA A 294 20.60 -11.33 3.13
N LYS A 295 21.66 -11.89 2.54
CA LYS A 295 22.86 -12.37 3.25
C LYS A 295 24.11 -11.95 2.50
N GLY A 296 25.24 -12.05 3.15
CA GLY A 296 26.55 -11.93 2.53
C GLY A 296 27.29 -13.26 2.51
N SER A 297 28.24 -13.45 1.60
CA SER A 297 29.16 -14.59 1.67
C SER A 297 30.12 -14.50 2.86
N VAL A 298 30.31 -13.29 3.40
CA VAL A 298 31.04 -12.99 4.63
C VAL A 298 30.26 -11.92 5.41
N ALA A 299 30.45 -11.88 6.74
CA ALA A 299 29.89 -10.80 7.55
C ALA A 299 30.52 -9.45 7.18
N GLY A 300 29.74 -8.39 7.10
CA GLY A 300 30.24 -7.06 6.75
C GLY A 300 29.12 -6.03 6.71
N SER A 301 29.40 -4.84 6.19
CA SER A 301 28.44 -3.75 6.13
C SER A 301 28.46 -3.08 4.75
N ILE A 302 27.29 -2.67 4.29
CA ILE A 302 27.10 -1.83 3.10
C ILE A 302 26.31 -0.59 3.48
N LYS A 303 26.32 0.43 2.61
CA LYS A 303 25.52 1.65 2.79
C LYS A 303 24.37 1.69 1.79
N ALA A 304 23.29 2.35 2.17
CA ALA A 304 22.18 2.63 1.27
C ALA A 304 21.75 4.09 1.41
N GLY A 305 21.27 4.66 0.32
CA GLY A 305 20.79 6.04 0.30
C GLY A 305 19.76 6.27 -0.81
N LEU A 306 19.02 7.37 -0.69
CA LEU A 306 18.09 7.84 -1.68
C LEU A 306 18.73 8.89 -2.59
N GLN A 307 18.34 8.90 -3.86
CA GLN A 307 18.87 9.84 -4.84
C GLN A 307 17.77 10.38 -5.76
N ASN A 308 17.94 11.63 -6.15
CA ASN A 308 17.27 12.22 -7.30
C ASN A 308 18.05 11.84 -8.58
N PRO A 309 17.53 10.99 -9.47
CA PRO A 309 18.29 10.54 -10.65
C PRO A 309 18.48 11.63 -11.71
N ASN A 310 17.71 12.75 -11.66
CA ASN A 310 17.80 13.80 -12.66
C ASN A 310 19.03 14.71 -12.47
N ASN A 311 19.53 14.85 -11.24
CA ASN A 311 20.68 15.69 -10.92
C ASN A 311 21.72 14.98 -10.03
N TYR A 312 21.49 13.70 -9.71
CA TYR A 312 22.33 12.86 -8.85
C TYR A 312 22.48 13.36 -7.41
N GLN A 313 21.61 14.24 -6.97
CA GLN A 313 21.63 14.75 -5.59
C GLN A 313 21.14 13.67 -4.62
N GLY A 314 21.87 13.48 -3.51
CA GLY A 314 21.43 12.64 -2.40
C GLY A 314 20.18 13.18 -1.74
N CYS A 315 19.24 12.30 -1.43
CA CYS A 315 17.96 12.61 -0.79
C CYS A 315 17.82 12.00 0.59
N GLY A 316 18.90 11.48 1.17
CA GLY A 316 18.97 10.90 2.51
C GLY A 316 19.66 9.55 2.51
N ASP A 317 20.40 9.28 3.59
CA ASP A 317 21.13 8.04 3.78
C ASP A 317 20.48 7.21 4.89
N PHE A 318 20.31 5.92 4.64
CA PHE A 318 19.89 4.96 5.66
C PHE A 318 21.08 4.67 6.60
N GLU A 319 20.76 4.17 7.79
CA GLU A 319 21.79 3.57 8.64
C GLU A 319 22.48 2.40 7.92
N ASP A 320 23.70 2.09 8.31
CA ASP A 320 24.48 1.00 7.73
C ASP A 320 23.68 -0.33 7.73
N ILE A 321 23.77 -1.05 6.62
CA ILE A 321 23.17 -2.35 6.43
C ILE A 321 24.22 -3.40 6.78
N ASN A 322 24.06 -4.07 7.91
CA ASN A 322 24.93 -5.15 8.34
C ASN A 322 24.47 -6.46 7.71
N LEU A 323 25.37 -7.13 7.00
CA LEU A 323 25.15 -8.44 6.38
C LEU A 323 25.77 -9.53 7.23
N THR A 324 25.03 -10.63 7.41
CA THR A 324 25.51 -11.88 8.02
C THR A 324 25.62 -12.96 6.94
N THR A 325 26.18 -14.12 7.28
CA THR A 325 26.24 -15.27 6.36
C THR A 325 24.93 -16.02 6.22
N ASP A 326 23.96 -15.72 7.09
CA ASP A 326 22.61 -16.25 7.02
C ASP A 326 21.64 -15.18 6.49
N TYR A 327 20.57 -15.60 5.81
CA TYR A 327 19.51 -14.68 5.38
C TYR A 327 18.85 -14.03 6.58
N GLN A 328 18.71 -12.72 6.49
CA GLN A 328 18.01 -11.90 7.48
C GLN A 328 17.11 -10.89 6.79
N THR A 329 16.05 -10.51 7.48
CA THR A 329 15.22 -9.38 7.07
C THR A 329 15.80 -8.10 7.67
N ILE A 330 16.25 -7.20 6.81
CA ILE A 330 16.86 -5.92 7.16
C ILE A 330 15.83 -4.83 6.90
N ILE A 331 15.50 -4.05 7.92
CA ILE A 331 14.58 -2.92 7.81
C ILE A 331 15.32 -1.66 8.21
N LYS A 332 15.28 -0.67 7.34
CA LYS A 332 15.87 0.65 7.56
C LYS A 332 14.88 1.74 7.15
N THR A 333 14.88 2.84 7.86
CA THR A 333 14.00 3.97 7.60
C THR A 333 14.83 5.24 7.45
N VAL A 334 14.44 6.11 6.52
CA VAL A 334 15.05 7.42 6.33
C VAL A 334 13.99 8.46 6.04
N THR A 335 14.21 9.71 6.46
CA THR A 335 13.41 10.85 6.03
C THR A 335 14.13 11.54 4.87
N CYS A 336 13.42 11.74 3.76
CA CYS A 336 13.97 12.42 2.58
C CYS A 336 14.46 13.82 2.95
N SER A 337 15.73 14.08 2.77
CA SER A 337 16.36 15.38 2.98
C SER A 337 16.31 16.30 1.74
N GLY A 338 16.03 15.73 0.57
CA GLY A 338 15.92 16.41 -0.72
C GLY A 338 14.66 16.01 -1.48
N ASP A 339 14.29 16.80 -2.48
CA ASP A 339 13.12 16.55 -3.33
C ASP A 339 13.43 15.59 -4.48
N ASN A 340 12.35 15.02 -5.02
CA ASN A 340 12.39 14.09 -6.15
C ASN A 340 13.24 12.83 -5.89
N ALA A 341 13.17 12.29 -4.68
CA ALA A 341 13.74 11.00 -4.38
C ALA A 341 13.03 9.93 -5.24
N LYS A 342 13.77 9.26 -6.11
CA LYS A 342 13.23 8.25 -7.04
C LYS A 342 14.11 7.00 -7.12
N ARG A 343 15.26 7.01 -6.49
CA ARG A 343 16.24 5.91 -6.61
C ARG A 343 16.79 5.52 -5.26
N LEU A 344 16.81 4.22 -4.98
CA LEU A 344 17.65 3.63 -3.95
C LEU A 344 19.02 3.32 -4.55
N LEU A 345 20.07 3.72 -3.85
CA LEU A 345 21.44 3.31 -4.12
C LEU A 345 21.89 2.35 -3.02
N LEU A 346 22.49 1.23 -3.38
CA LEU A 346 23.24 0.37 -2.47
C LEU A 346 24.74 0.58 -2.74
N ASN A 347 25.43 1.23 -1.82
CA ASN A 347 26.86 1.46 -1.89
C ASN A 347 27.60 0.27 -1.26
N VAL A 348 28.09 -0.61 -2.12
CA VAL A 348 28.66 -1.90 -1.74
C VAL A 348 30.19 -1.93 -1.85
N GLY A 349 30.81 -0.82 -2.26
CA GLY A 349 32.18 -0.74 -2.75
C GLY A 349 33.29 -1.17 -1.79
N ASN A 350 33.05 -1.18 -0.48
CA ASN A 350 34.05 -1.65 0.52
C ASN A 350 33.72 -3.04 1.06
N TYR A 351 32.67 -3.70 0.54
CA TYR A 351 32.28 -5.02 0.98
C TYR A 351 33.11 -6.09 0.24
N ASN A 352 33.73 -6.99 0.99
CA ASN A 352 34.69 -7.99 0.47
C ASN A 352 34.05 -9.35 0.17
N GLY A 353 32.75 -9.39 -0.03
CA GLY A 353 32.01 -10.63 -0.28
C GLY A 353 31.04 -10.50 -1.43
N GLU A 354 30.32 -11.57 -1.69
CA GLU A 354 29.15 -11.57 -2.55
C GLU A 354 27.90 -11.26 -1.73
N ILE A 355 26.93 -10.59 -2.32
CA ILE A 355 25.63 -10.29 -1.68
C ILE A 355 24.56 -11.11 -2.37
N TYR A 356 23.75 -11.80 -1.58
CA TYR A 356 22.63 -12.60 -2.04
C TYR A 356 21.35 -11.96 -1.54
N ILE A 357 20.47 -11.54 -2.45
CA ILE A 357 19.25 -10.81 -2.13
C ILE A 357 18.06 -11.63 -2.59
N LYS A 358 17.14 -12.01 -1.69
CA LYS A 358 15.88 -12.65 -2.01
C LYS A 358 14.83 -11.62 -2.44
N SER A 359 14.78 -10.48 -1.77
CA SER A 359 13.83 -9.41 -2.08
C SER A 359 14.31 -8.04 -1.64
N VAL A 360 13.86 -7.01 -2.36
CA VAL A 360 14.00 -5.60 -1.99
C VAL A 360 12.64 -4.95 -2.08
N LYS A 361 12.15 -4.41 -0.98
CA LYS A 361 10.90 -3.67 -0.91
C LYS A 361 11.13 -2.27 -0.36
N ILE A 362 10.56 -1.28 -1.00
CA ILE A 362 10.67 0.12 -0.60
C ILE A 362 9.26 0.69 -0.52
N VAL A 363 8.93 1.30 0.63
CA VAL A 363 7.61 1.88 0.88
C VAL A 363 7.76 3.29 1.45
N ALA A 364 6.83 4.18 1.09
CA ALA A 364 6.67 5.44 1.81
C ALA A 364 5.78 5.18 3.03
N LEU A 365 6.32 5.42 4.23
CA LEU A 365 5.57 5.29 5.49
C LEU A 365 4.78 6.54 5.82
N ASP A 366 5.30 7.69 5.41
CA ASP A 366 4.67 8.97 5.61
C ASP A 366 5.15 9.98 4.57
N VAL A 367 4.29 10.91 4.20
CA VAL A 367 4.60 12.02 3.30
C VAL A 367 3.98 13.30 3.84
N PRO A 368 4.61 14.48 3.68
CA PRO A 368 4.00 15.74 4.07
C PRO A 368 2.68 15.99 3.34
N GLU A 369 1.74 16.65 4.01
CA GLU A 369 0.54 17.17 3.36
C GLU A 369 0.91 18.20 2.31
N GLU A 370 0.14 18.25 1.25
CA GLU A 370 0.44 19.03 0.07
C GLU A 370 -0.66 20.05 -0.24
N THR A 371 -0.31 21.04 -1.03
CA THR A 371 -1.25 22.01 -1.59
C THR A 371 -1.26 21.86 -3.11
N VAL A 372 -2.45 21.86 -3.70
CA VAL A 372 -2.61 21.90 -5.15
C VAL A 372 -3.16 23.24 -5.58
N THR A 373 -2.53 23.85 -6.58
CA THR A 373 -3.01 25.07 -7.22
C THR A 373 -3.84 24.71 -8.45
N ILE A 374 -5.06 25.22 -8.54
CA ILE A 374 -5.88 25.09 -9.73
C ILE A 374 -5.45 26.14 -10.75
N SER A 375 -5.22 25.71 -11.98
CA SER A 375 -4.76 26.58 -13.06
C SER A 375 -5.81 27.66 -13.44
N PRO A 376 -5.42 28.70 -14.20
CA PRO A 376 -6.35 29.76 -14.67
C PRO A 376 -7.55 29.21 -15.46
N SER A 377 -7.47 28.00 -16.02
CA SER A 377 -8.58 27.37 -16.71
C SER A 377 -9.63 26.75 -15.79
N GLY A 378 -9.38 26.70 -14.49
CA GLY A 378 -10.24 26.02 -13.53
C GLY A 378 -10.01 24.51 -13.44
N TYR A 379 -9.00 23.96 -14.14
CA TYR A 379 -8.64 22.56 -14.13
C TYR A 379 -7.16 22.37 -13.78
N SER A 380 -6.86 21.30 -13.05
CA SER A 380 -5.51 20.81 -12.82
C SER A 380 -5.51 19.30 -12.79
N THR A 381 -4.35 18.65 -12.97
CA THR A 381 -4.21 17.22 -12.73
C THR A 381 -3.30 16.98 -11.54
N TYR A 382 -3.60 15.99 -10.74
CA TYR A 382 -2.83 15.72 -9.54
C TYR A 382 -2.89 14.25 -9.13
N ALA A 383 -1.84 13.76 -8.50
CA ALA A 383 -1.82 12.51 -7.77
C ALA A 383 -1.15 12.74 -6.42
N ALA A 384 -1.91 12.64 -5.36
CA ALA A 384 -1.39 12.77 -4.01
C ALA A 384 -0.64 11.49 -3.60
N TYR A 385 0.37 11.63 -2.74
CA TYR A 385 1.10 10.49 -2.18
C TYR A 385 0.39 9.86 -0.97
N TYR A 386 -0.79 10.33 -0.63
CA TYR A 386 -1.64 9.84 0.45
C TYR A 386 -3.10 9.90 0.01
N PRO A 387 -3.99 9.16 0.66
CA PRO A 387 -5.41 9.23 0.34
C PRO A 387 -5.98 10.63 0.63
N VAL A 388 -6.82 11.13 -0.27
CA VAL A 388 -7.47 12.45 -0.14
C VAL A 388 -8.96 12.32 -0.39
N ASP A 389 -9.77 12.83 0.53
CA ASP A 389 -11.22 12.94 0.34
C ASP A 389 -11.59 14.30 -0.26
N TYR A 390 -11.60 14.36 -1.57
CA TYR A 390 -11.94 15.60 -2.29
C TYR A 390 -13.38 16.05 -2.07
N SER A 391 -14.28 15.18 -1.59
CA SER A 391 -15.66 15.57 -1.30
C SER A 391 -15.81 16.47 -0.06
N LYS A 392 -14.75 16.54 0.77
CA LYS A 392 -14.67 17.42 1.94
C LYS A 392 -14.06 18.79 1.62
N LEU A 393 -13.61 19.01 0.39
CA LEU A 393 -13.03 20.26 -0.05
C LEU A 393 -14.08 21.08 -0.79
N ASP A 394 -14.45 22.23 -0.23
CA ASP A 394 -15.42 23.13 -0.83
C ASP A 394 -14.91 23.61 -2.20
N ASP A 395 -15.79 23.62 -3.20
CA ASP A 395 -15.51 24.06 -4.57
C ASP A 395 -14.41 23.30 -5.33
N LEU A 396 -13.89 22.19 -4.80
CA LEU A 396 -12.94 21.33 -5.49
C LEU A 396 -13.56 19.94 -5.77
N LYS A 397 -13.55 19.53 -7.03
CA LYS A 397 -14.03 18.24 -7.47
C LYS A 397 -12.94 17.43 -8.13
N ALA A 398 -12.87 16.13 -7.82
CA ALA A 398 -11.95 15.20 -8.45
C ALA A 398 -12.69 14.28 -9.43
N TYR A 399 -12.06 14.01 -10.57
CA TYR A 399 -12.60 13.11 -11.60
C TYR A 399 -11.55 12.07 -11.97
N THR A 400 -11.99 10.81 -12.07
CA THR A 400 -11.23 9.83 -12.83
C THR A 400 -11.41 10.09 -14.31
N VAL A 401 -10.37 9.79 -15.08
CA VAL A 401 -10.37 9.88 -16.54
C VAL A 401 -10.10 8.51 -17.10
N LYS A 402 -10.96 8.03 -17.98
CA LYS A 402 -10.83 6.78 -18.71
C LYS A 402 -10.85 7.03 -20.21
N LEU A 403 -9.99 6.35 -20.96
CA LEU A 403 -10.08 6.32 -22.42
C LEU A 403 -11.28 5.46 -22.82
N ASN A 404 -12.02 5.87 -23.86
CA ASN A 404 -13.03 5.01 -24.47
C ASN A 404 -12.38 3.81 -25.16
N ALA A 405 -13.16 2.81 -25.55
CA ALA A 405 -12.64 1.56 -26.15
C ALA A 405 -11.82 1.83 -27.42
N GLU A 406 -12.23 2.82 -28.22
CA GLU A 406 -11.58 3.22 -29.47
C GLU A 406 -10.36 4.13 -29.24
N LYS A 407 -10.11 4.56 -27.99
CA LYS A 407 -9.06 5.52 -27.61
C LYS A 407 -9.12 6.84 -28.41
N THR A 408 -10.32 7.27 -28.76
CA THR A 408 -10.59 8.51 -29.48
C THR A 408 -11.20 9.60 -28.61
N GLY A 409 -11.65 9.25 -27.41
CA GLY A 409 -12.29 10.13 -26.44
C GLY A 409 -12.00 9.71 -25.01
N ILE A 410 -12.43 10.54 -24.06
CA ILE A 410 -12.32 10.27 -22.63
C ILE A 410 -13.70 10.27 -21.98
N VAL A 411 -13.83 9.49 -20.91
CA VAL A 411 -14.95 9.49 -19.98
C VAL A 411 -14.46 9.99 -18.64
N MET A 412 -15.14 10.97 -18.07
CA MET A 412 -14.82 11.52 -16.76
C MET A 412 -15.93 11.14 -15.77
N ASN A 413 -15.54 10.59 -14.62
CA ASN A 413 -16.46 10.25 -13.55
C ASN A 413 -16.04 10.97 -12.27
N GLU A 414 -16.96 11.75 -11.69
CA GLU A 414 -16.74 12.44 -10.42
C GLU A 414 -16.52 11.41 -9.31
N VAL A 415 -15.46 11.58 -8.55
CA VAL A 415 -15.17 10.74 -7.38
C VAL A 415 -15.85 11.36 -6.17
N LYS A 416 -16.78 10.61 -5.58
CA LYS A 416 -17.48 11.01 -4.35
C LYS A 416 -16.91 10.21 -3.18
N GLY A 417 -15.83 10.69 -2.60
CA GLY A 417 -15.13 10.03 -1.49
C GLY A 417 -13.63 10.06 -1.64
N VAL A 418 -12.97 9.10 -1.01
CA VAL A 418 -11.51 9.05 -0.92
C VAL A 418 -10.87 8.59 -2.21
N VAL A 419 -9.94 9.38 -2.75
CA VAL A 419 -9.03 8.96 -3.81
C VAL A 419 -7.80 8.35 -3.16
N PRO A 420 -7.45 7.09 -3.45
CA PRO A 420 -6.27 6.45 -2.88
C PRO A 420 -4.95 7.13 -3.28
N ALA A 421 -3.91 6.95 -2.47
CA ALA A 421 -2.56 7.41 -2.80
C ALA A 421 -2.10 6.90 -4.18
N GLY A 422 -1.40 7.75 -4.92
CA GLY A 422 -0.85 7.43 -6.25
C GLY A 422 -1.88 7.40 -7.38
N VAL A 423 -3.18 7.48 -7.10
CA VAL A 423 -4.22 7.55 -8.14
C VAL A 423 -4.31 8.96 -8.69
N ALA A 424 -3.97 9.12 -9.97
CA ALA A 424 -4.03 10.40 -10.64
C ALA A 424 -5.47 10.77 -11.03
N VAL A 425 -5.85 12.01 -10.75
CA VAL A 425 -7.18 12.58 -11.03
C VAL A 425 -7.09 13.89 -11.78
N LEU A 426 -8.16 14.23 -12.48
CA LEU A 426 -8.41 15.58 -12.95
C LEU A 426 -9.18 16.34 -11.87
N LEU A 427 -8.67 17.51 -11.48
CA LEU A 427 -9.30 18.39 -10.52
C LEU A 427 -10.01 19.55 -11.24
N LYS A 428 -11.21 19.89 -10.79
CA LYS A 428 -11.96 21.06 -11.21
C LYS A 428 -12.27 21.92 -9.99
N GLY A 429 -11.80 23.16 -9.99
CA GLY A 429 -11.98 24.08 -8.87
C GLY A 429 -11.98 25.53 -9.34
N LYS A 430 -11.94 26.45 -8.37
CA LYS A 430 -11.83 27.88 -8.67
C LYS A 430 -10.45 28.19 -9.23
N ALA A 431 -10.42 28.90 -10.36
CA ALA A 431 -9.17 29.30 -11.03
C ALA A 431 -8.23 30.06 -10.08
N ASP A 432 -6.95 29.85 -10.24
CA ASP A 432 -5.86 30.52 -9.48
C ASP A 432 -6.03 30.40 -7.95
N THR A 433 -6.56 29.25 -7.48
CA THR A 433 -6.84 29.03 -6.06
C THR A 433 -6.04 27.82 -5.56
N ASP A 434 -5.45 27.97 -4.38
CA ASP A 434 -4.74 26.93 -3.66
C ASP A 434 -5.69 26.15 -2.76
N TYR A 435 -5.61 24.82 -2.82
CA TYR A 435 -6.35 23.92 -1.96
C TYR A 435 -5.37 23.07 -1.17
N ALA A 436 -5.43 23.13 0.17
CA ALA A 436 -4.70 22.24 1.03
C ALA A 436 -5.34 20.85 0.98
N LEU A 437 -4.54 19.84 0.65
CA LEU A 437 -4.97 18.46 0.59
C LEU A 437 -4.65 17.79 1.92
N THR A 438 -5.68 17.56 2.74
CA THR A 438 -5.51 16.85 4.01
C THR A 438 -5.61 15.34 3.79
N LYS A 439 -4.82 14.60 4.56
CA LYS A 439 -4.86 13.14 4.57
C LYS A 439 -6.25 12.67 4.99
N ALA A 440 -6.81 11.79 4.18
CA ALA A 440 -8.14 11.27 4.41
C ALA A 440 -8.10 9.87 5.01
N GLU A 441 -9.15 9.56 5.71
CA GLU A 441 -9.43 8.23 6.22
C GLU A 441 -10.26 7.43 5.22
N GLY A 442 -10.04 6.12 5.22
CA GLY A 442 -10.80 5.19 4.42
C GLY A 442 -10.14 4.85 3.09
N TRP A 443 -10.71 3.85 2.46
CA TRP A 443 -10.25 3.29 1.21
C TRP A 443 -11.42 3.07 0.25
N GLN A 444 -11.21 3.39 -1.01
CA GLN A 444 -12.19 3.21 -2.07
C GLN A 444 -11.48 2.71 -3.32
N ASN A 445 -12.07 1.76 -4.02
CA ASN A 445 -11.51 1.30 -5.29
C ASN A 445 -11.75 2.36 -6.38
N VAL A 446 -10.74 3.16 -6.67
CA VAL A 446 -10.76 4.21 -7.69
C VAL A 446 -9.69 3.90 -8.73
N THR A 447 -10.08 3.80 -9.99
CA THR A 447 -9.15 3.56 -11.09
C THR A 447 -9.25 4.66 -12.14
N SER A 448 -8.12 5.17 -12.59
CA SER A 448 -7.99 6.20 -13.62
C SER A 448 -6.99 5.73 -14.68
N ASP A 449 -7.12 6.19 -15.93
CA ASP A 449 -6.09 5.97 -16.96
C ASP A 449 -5.04 7.09 -16.96
N LEU A 450 -5.24 8.10 -16.11
CA LEU A 450 -4.21 9.09 -15.83
C LEU A 450 -3.04 8.45 -15.07
N LYS A 451 -1.83 8.80 -15.46
CA LYS A 451 -0.58 8.43 -14.80
C LYS A 451 0.11 9.67 -14.26
N MET A 452 0.76 9.59 -13.11
CA MET A 452 1.55 10.69 -12.57
C MET A 452 2.88 10.81 -13.29
N SER A 453 3.29 12.05 -13.60
CA SER A 453 4.59 12.32 -14.20
C SER A 453 5.67 12.54 -13.13
N ASP A 454 6.85 12.02 -13.42
CA ASP A 454 8.09 12.26 -12.66
C ASP A 454 8.94 13.41 -13.24
N GLY A 455 8.42 14.14 -14.23
CA GLY A 455 9.12 15.21 -14.93
C GLY A 455 9.96 14.75 -16.13
N THR A 456 10.06 13.45 -16.39
CA THR A 456 10.82 12.91 -17.53
C THR A 456 9.92 12.43 -18.67
N ILE A 457 8.63 12.34 -18.43
CA ILE A 457 7.65 11.74 -19.35
C ILE A 457 7.49 12.60 -20.61
N THR A 458 7.71 11.98 -21.77
CA THR A 458 7.57 12.62 -23.08
C THR A 458 7.04 11.62 -24.11
N SER A 459 6.49 12.14 -25.22
CA SER A 459 6.08 11.29 -26.34
C SER A 459 7.29 10.64 -27.03
N THR A 460 7.16 9.36 -27.38
CA THR A 460 8.15 8.58 -28.10
C THR A 460 7.61 8.17 -29.48
N ASP A 461 8.40 7.47 -30.29
CA ASP A 461 7.93 6.93 -31.57
C ASP A 461 6.87 5.82 -31.41
N LYS A 462 6.83 5.17 -30.22
CA LYS A 462 5.87 4.09 -29.89
C LYS A 462 4.66 4.58 -29.11
N THR A 463 4.79 5.68 -28.38
CA THR A 463 3.82 6.12 -27.39
C THR A 463 3.58 7.61 -27.50
N ALA A 464 2.31 8.01 -27.58
CA ALA A 464 1.86 9.40 -27.49
C ALA A 464 1.45 9.72 -26.04
N VAL A 465 1.96 10.81 -25.53
CA VAL A 465 1.65 11.34 -24.19
C VAL A 465 0.79 12.58 -24.34
N TYR A 466 -0.28 12.69 -23.53
CA TYR A 466 -1.21 13.80 -23.53
C TYR A 466 -1.25 14.46 -22.16
N GLY A 467 -0.85 15.72 -22.10
CA GLY A 467 -0.91 16.55 -20.89
C GLY A 467 -2.10 17.50 -20.91
N LEU A 468 -2.59 17.89 -19.75
CA LEU A 468 -3.64 18.89 -19.61
C LEU A 468 -3.11 20.25 -20.08
N ALA A 469 -3.84 20.91 -20.96
CA ALA A 469 -3.54 22.26 -21.45
C ALA A 469 -4.80 22.97 -21.97
N THR A 470 -4.72 24.29 -22.07
CA THR A 470 -5.72 25.12 -22.73
C THR A 470 -5.15 25.63 -24.06
N VAL A 471 -5.75 25.27 -25.18
CA VAL A 471 -5.32 25.70 -26.50
C VAL A 471 -6.50 26.34 -27.25
N GLY A 472 -6.35 27.58 -27.64
CA GLY A 472 -7.42 28.33 -28.33
C GLY A 472 -8.70 28.50 -27.48
N GLY A 473 -8.57 28.55 -26.15
CA GLY A 473 -9.69 28.67 -25.22
C GLY A 473 -10.41 27.36 -24.95
N GLN A 474 -9.89 26.23 -25.41
CA GLN A 474 -10.45 24.89 -25.17
C GLN A 474 -9.52 24.09 -24.24
N ASP A 475 -10.07 23.61 -23.13
CA ASP A 475 -9.38 22.75 -22.20
C ASP A 475 -9.43 21.30 -22.64
N GLY A 476 -8.31 20.59 -22.46
CA GLY A 476 -8.22 19.19 -22.85
C GLY A 476 -6.85 18.58 -22.57
N PHE A 477 -6.75 17.30 -22.81
CA PHE A 477 -5.48 16.59 -22.83
C PHE A 477 -4.90 16.65 -24.25
N TYR A 478 -3.88 17.47 -24.43
CA TYR A 478 -3.21 17.70 -25.72
C TYR A 478 -1.98 16.83 -25.87
N LYS A 479 -1.79 16.32 -27.10
CA LYS A 479 -0.60 15.53 -27.41
C LYS A 479 0.66 16.35 -27.23
N ALA A 480 1.54 15.92 -26.34
CA ALA A 480 2.83 16.54 -26.12
C ALA A 480 3.74 16.30 -27.33
N SER A 481 4.40 17.36 -27.82
CA SER A 481 5.41 17.24 -28.87
C SER A 481 6.60 16.41 -28.37
N LYS A 482 7.28 15.71 -29.29
CA LYS A 482 8.50 14.96 -28.98
C LYS A 482 9.52 15.87 -28.30
N GLY A 483 10.08 15.44 -27.17
CA GLY A 483 11.05 16.21 -26.38
C GLY A 483 10.43 17.24 -25.40
N LYS A 484 9.10 17.42 -25.40
CA LYS A 484 8.41 18.17 -24.33
C LYS A 484 8.02 17.22 -23.22
N THR A 485 8.47 17.51 -22.01
CA THR A 485 8.17 16.72 -20.82
C THR A 485 6.91 17.19 -20.12
N ILE A 486 6.19 16.27 -19.50
CA ILE A 486 5.11 16.61 -18.57
C ILE A 486 5.75 16.95 -17.22
N PRO A 487 5.38 18.08 -16.57
CA PRO A 487 5.94 18.46 -15.27
C PRO A 487 5.70 17.40 -14.18
N VAL A 488 6.58 17.40 -13.17
CA VAL A 488 6.42 16.55 -11.97
C VAL A 488 5.07 16.79 -11.34
N LYS A 489 4.44 15.73 -10.81
CA LYS A 489 3.10 15.73 -10.17
C LYS A 489 1.92 16.05 -11.08
N CYS A 490 2.15 16.52 -12.30
CA CYS A 490 1.09 16.59 -13.30
C CYS A 490 0.75 15.18 -13.79
N ALA A 491 -0.53 14.96 -14.09
CA ALA A 491 -0.93 13.68 -14.67
C ALA A 491 -1.10 13.76 -16.18
N TYR A 492 -0.93 12.61 -16.84
CA TYR A 492 -0.99 12.48 -18.28
C TYR A 492 -1.73 11.21 -18.70
N LEU A 493 -2.25 11.22 -19.93
CA LEU A 493 -2.73 10.02 -20.61
C LEU A 493 -1.66 9.45 -21.53
N GLU A 494 -1.63 8.15 -21.69
CA GLU A 494 -0.71 7.45 -22.57
C GLU A 494 -1.49 6.60 -23.58
N VAL A 495 -1.16 6.77 -24.87
CA VAL A 495 -1.79 6.04 -25.96
C VAL A 495 -0.72 5.52 -26.91
N ALA A 496 -0.81 4.26 -27.33
CA ALA A 496 0.11 3.72 -28.34
C ALA A 496 0.00 4.54 -29.64
N ASN A 497 1.14 4.87 -30.25
CA ASN A 497 1.17 5.73 -31.47
C ASN A 497 0.40 5.16 -32.65
N SER A 498 0.29 3.84 -32.76
CA SER A 498 -0.53 3.16 -33.79
C SER A 498 -2.03 3.48 -33.70
N ALA A 499 -2.50 3.93 -32.52
CA ALA A 499 -3.89 4.31 -32.24
C ALA A 499 -4.08 5.85 -32.13
N SER A 500 -3.03 6.67 -32.26
CA SER A 500 -3.06 8.06 -31.87
C SER A 500 -3.13 9.05 -33.02
N SER A 501 -4.22 9.04 -33.80
CA SER A 501 -4.59 10.16 -34.68
C SER A 501 -5.18 11.36 -33.93
N VAL A 502 -5.51 11.18 -32.66
CA VAL A 502 -6.14 12.20 -31.81
C VAL A 502 -5.12 13.25 -31.43
N LYS A 503 -5.45 14.55 -31.64
CA LYS A 503 -4.60 15.67 -31.24
C LYS A 503 -4.94 16.16 -29.83
N CYS A 504 -6.19 16.04 -29.42
CA CYS A 504 -6.70 16.49 -28.14
C CYS A 504 -7.88 15.61 -27.69
N PHE A 505 -7.92 15.29 -26.40
CA PHE A 505 -9.09 14.79 -25.70
C PHE A 505 -9.74 15.96 -24.95
N SER A 506 -10.84 16.50 -25.48
CA SER A 506 -11.49 17.70 -24.96
C SER A 506 -12.19 17.46 -23.61
N LEU A 507 -12.13 18.44 -22.71
CA LEU A 507 -12.90 18.51 -21.47
C LEU A 507 -14.21 19.28 -21.69
N GLY A 508 -15.06 18.95 -22.64
CA GLY A 508 -16.35 19.63 -22.85
C GLY A 508 -17.30 19.52 -21.64
N ASP A 509 -18.44 20.26 -21.65
CA ASP A 509 -19.47 20.18 -20.59
C ASP A 509 -20.06 18.78 -20.54
N HIS A 510 -19.92 18.09 -19.39
CA HIS A 510 -20.23 16.66 -19.26
C HIS A 510 -21.38 16.38 -18.32
N SER A 511 -22.46 16.00 -18.91
CA SER A 511 -23.43 15.05 -18.37
C SER A 511 -23.25 13.70 -19.08
N GLY A 512 -22.26 12.89 -18.62
CA GLY A 512 -22.18 11.44 -18.95
C GLY A 512 -22.01 11.05 -20.44
N SER A 513 -21.41 11.89 -21.30
CA SER A 513 -21.28 11.60 -22.73
C SER A 513 -19.85 11.69 -23.22
N THR A 514 -19.44 10.74 -24.04
CA THR A 514 -18.15 10.64 -24.74
C THR A 514 -17.87 11.88 -25.57
N THR A 515 -16.78 12.59 -25.30
CA THR A 515 -16.31 13.69 -26.17
C THR A 515 -15.10 13.25 -27.00
N GLY A 516 -15.37 12.44 -28.01
CA GLY A 516 -14.52 12.50 -29.20
C GLY A 516 -14.95 13.72 -30.03
N ILE A 517 -14.04 14.36 -30.76
CA ILE A 517 -14.46 15.23 -31.87
C ILE A 517 -15.13 14.30 -32.90
N THR A 518 -16.36 13.93 -32.66
CA THR A 518 -17.21 13.43 -33.69
C THR A 518 -17.63 14.68 -34.47
N SER A 519 -17.00 14.85 -35.66
CA SER A 519 -17.46 15.73 -36.72
C SER A 519 -18.23 16.97 -36.24
N VAL A 520 -17.73 18.15 -36.55
CA VAL A 520 -18.56 19.36 -36.55
C VAL A 520 -19.92 18.92 -37.10
N LYS A 521 -20.96 18.83 -36.23
CA LYS A 521 -22.33 18.71 -36.70
C LYS A 521 -22.52 19.88 -37.64
N ASN A 522 -22.54 19.60 -38.93
CA ASN A 522 -23.12 20.51 -39.87
C ASN A 522 -24.60 20.62 -39.45
N GLU A 523 -24.92 21.56 -38.57
CA GLU A 523 -26.29 22.07 -38.59
C GLU A 523 -26.54 22.45 -40.03
N ALA A 524 -27.64 21.96 -40.56
CA ALA A 524 -28.06 22.27 -41.91
C ALA A 524 -28.16 23.80 -42.03
N ALA A 525 -27.02 24.41 -42.34
CA ALA A 525 -26.96 25.83 -42.59
C ALA A 525 -27.72 26.04 -43.87
N GLY A 526 -28.80 26.77 -43.76
CA GLY A 526 -29.53 27.25 -44.92
C GLY A 526 -28.62 27.94 -45.91
N ASN A 527 -29.12 28.27 -47.08
CA ASN A 527 -28.39 28.85 -48.23
C ASN A 527 -27.45 30.06 -47.93
N ASN A 528 -27.38 30.56 -46.68
CA ASN A 528 -26.59 31.69 -46.20
C ASN A 528 -25.30 31.36 -45.44
N ALA A 529 -24.81 30.13 -45.49
CA ALA A 529 -23.59 29.77 -44.81
C ALA A 529 -22.39 30.60 -45.33
N PRO A 530 -21.48 31.07 -44.41
CA PRO A 530 -20.30 31.83 -44.79
C PRO A 530 -19.39 31.03 -45.70
N MET A 531 -18.76 31.71 -46.66
CA MET A 531 -17.79 31.13 -47.58
C MET A 531 -16.40 31.69 -47.30
N TYR A 532 -15.41 30.80 -47.32
CA TYR A 532 -14.01 31.18 -47.08
C TYR A 532 -13.16 30.80 -48.29
N ASN A 533 -12.18 31.63 -48.66
CA ASN A 533 -11.19 31.24 -49.65
C ASN A 533 -10.20 30.20 -49.09
N LEU A 534 -9.26 29.73 -49.87
CA LEU A 534 -8.25 28.74 -49.44
C LEU A 534 -7.27 29.29 -48.38
N ALA A 535 -7.19 30.62 -48.21
CA ALA A 535 -6.42 31.27 -47.17
C ALA A 535 -7.21 31.47 -45.86
N GLY A 536 -8.47 30.96 -45.77
CA GLY A 536 -9.32 31.09 -44.59
C GLY A 536 -10.02 32.46 -44.43
N GLN A 537 -9.96 33.34 -45.42
CA GLN A 537 -10.62 34.63 -45.38
C GLN A 537 -12.08 34.53 -45.84
N LEU A 538 -12.98 35.21 -45.12
CA LEU A 538 -14.40 35.29 -45.46
C LEU A 538 -14.57 36.01 -46.80
N VAL A 539 -15.35 35.41 -47.73
CA VAL A 539 -15.60 35.98 -49.05
C VAL A 539 -17.09 36.10 -49.34
N GLY A 540 -17.46 37.14 -50.04
CA GLY A 540 -18.85 37.43 -50.39
C GLY A 540 -19.31 36.81 -51.72
N LYS A 541 -20.60 37.00 -52.08
CA LYS A 541 -21.24 36.42 -53.27
C LYS A 541 -20.62 36.76 -54.61
N GLY A 542 -19.74 37.76 -54.71
CA GLY A 542 -19.04 38.15 -55.94
C GLY A 542 -17.63 37.55 -56.08
N TYR A 543 -17.18 36.70 -55.15
CA TYR A 543 -15.88 36.08 -55.20
C TYR A 543 -15.81 35.00 -56.30
N LYS A 544 -14.81 35.06 -57.14
CA LYS A 544 -14.53 34.03 -58.17
C LYS A 544 -13.33 33.20 -57.77
N GLY A 545 -13.48 31.90 -57.76
CA GLY A 545 -12.40 31.00 -57.37
C GLY A 545 -12.89 29.87 -56.50
N ILE A 546 -11.95 29.20 -55.83
CA ILE A 546 -12.24 28.07 -54.92
C ILE A 546 -12.59 28.59 -53.55
N VAL A 547 -13.76 28.20 -53.03
CA VAL A 547 -14.21 28.52 -51.68
C VAL A 547 -14.54 27.27 -50.88
N ILE A 548 -14.46 27.36 -49.56
CA ILE A 548 -14.93 26.37 -48.61
C ILE A 548 -16.26 26.88 -48.04
N LYS A 549 -17.35 26.15 -48.29
CA LYS A 549 -18.66 26.43 -47.73
C LYS A 549 -19.22 25.12 -47.13
N ASN A 550 -19.62 25.18 -45.86
CA ASN A 550 -20.12 23.97 -45.12
C ASN A 550 -19.12 22.81 -45.19
N GLY A 551 -17.81 23.08 -45.06
CA GLY A 551 -16.75 22.06 -45.12
C GLY A 551 -16.52 21.47 -46.51
N LYS A 552 -17.24 21.91 -47.54
CA LYS A 552 -17.08 21.46 -48.93
C LYS A 552 -16.35 22.47 -49.76
N LYS A 553 -15.46 22.01 -50.64
CA LYS A 553 -14.75 22.80 -51.63
C LYS A 553 -15.67 23.03 -52.84
N ILE A 554 -15.94 24.31 -53.17
CA ILE A 554 -16.84 24.74 -54.23
C ILE A 554 -16.07 25.68 -55.14
N VAL A 555 -16.24 25.58 -56.44
CA VAL A 555 -15.70 26.55 -57.41
C VAL A 555 -16.76 27.53 -57.79
N LEU A 556 -16.55 28.81 -57.44
CA LEU A 556 -17.42 29.94 -57.87
C LEU A 556 -16.84 30.50 -59.16
N LYS A 557 -17.66 30.49 -60.24
CA LYS A 557 -17.31 30.98 -61.58
C LYS A 557 -17.64 32.46 -61.79
#